data_6c1a51dcc0fd194a701b2ec0d58e7701
#
_entry.id   6c1a51dcc0fd194a701b2ec0d58e7701
#
_cell.length_a   1.000
_cell.length_b   1.000
_cell.length_c   1.000
_cell.angle_alpha   90.00
_cell.angle_beta   90.00
_cell.angle_gamma   90.00
#
_symmetry.space_group_name_H-M   'P 1'
#
loop_
_entity.id
_entity.type
_entity.pdbx_description
1 polymer ?
#
loop_
_entity_poly.entity_id
_entity_poly.type
_entity_poly.pdbx_seq_one_letter_code
_entity_poly.pdbx_strand_id
1 'polypeptide(L)'
;SNFILTKMFQEHTSFEEALNEAQRLGFAEADPTDDVEGIDAARKVVITSYLSFNQVIKLNDVYIKGISETTLDDILVADKLGYKIKLIGKGIYEHGKVHASVEPTLIHKSHQLASVDNEYNAIYVIGDAVGDTMFYGKGAGSLATGSAVVSDLLNVSLFFESNLHTLPPHFELKTDQTKELMDHEHLVTLQEKYSYFVVVNSSETLDKIKEIIKSNLPFHKSFDIIKRNDTTYAGVITGVDVSPEQSLKQAGIDIIKVYPVEGV
;
A
#
# COMPACT_ATOMS: atom_id res chain seq x y z
N SER A 1 -7.27 -9.03 -0.10
CA SER A 1 -7.22 -7.85 0.81
C SER A 1 -8.18 -6.73 0.41
N ASN A 2 -8.16 -6.22 -0.86
CA ASN A 2 -9.01 -5.08 -1.26
C ASN A 2 -10.52 -5.33 -1.07
N PHE A 3 -11.01 -6.54 -1.41
CA PHE A 3 -12.40 -6.94 -1.16
C PHE A 3 -12.77 -6.82 0.32
N ILE A 4 -11.92 -7.32 1.23
CA ILE A 4 -12.15 -7.27 2.68
C ILE A 4 -12.28 -5.82 3.16
N LEU A 5 -11.32 -4.95 2.83
CA LEU A 5 -11.36 -3.54 3.23
C LEU A 5 -12.58 -2.82 2.64
N THR A 6 -12.97 -3.14 1.40
CA THR A 6 -14.18 -2.57 0.77
C THR A 6 -15.45 -3.00 1.50
N LYS A 7 -15.58 -4.29 1.86
CA LYS A 7 -16.72 -4.82 2.61
C LYS A 7 -16.82 -4.20 4.00
N MET A 8 -15.72 -4.15 4.74
CA MET A 8 -15.69 -3.49 6.05
C MET A 8 -16.20 -2.06 5.97
N PHE A 9 -15.80 -1.32 4.93
CA PHE A 9 -16.25 0.06 4.72
C PHE A 9 -17.72 0.16 4.33
N GLN A 10 -18.16 -0.60 3.32
CA GLN A 10 -19.50 -0.45 2.74
C GLN A 10 -20.60 -1.02 3.62
N GLU A 11 -20.34 -2.12 4.31
CA GLU A 11 -21.32 -2.83 5.12
C GLU A 11 -21.15 -2.61 6.63
N HIS A 12 -20.13 -1.82 7.03
CA HIS A 12 -19.80 -1.56 8.43
C HIS A 12 -19.60 -2.85 9.24
N THR A 13 -19.03 -3.86 8.60
CA THR A 13 -18.82 -5.19 9.17
C THR A 13 -17.40 -5.35 9.73
N SER A 14 -17.20 -6.34 10.58
CA SER A 14 -15.89 -6.66 11.15
C SER A 14 -14.95 -7.24 10.09
N PHE A 15 -13.64 -7.23 10.39
CA PHE A 15 -12.64 -7.89 9.56
C PHE A 15 -12.94 -9.38 9.36
N GLU A 16 -13.32 -10.08 10.45
CA GLU A 16 -13.62 -11.51 10.43
C GLU A 16 -14.83 -11.83 9.54
N GLU A 17 -15.91 -11.07 9.65
CA GLU A 17 -17.09 -11.25 8.80
C GLU A 17 -16.79 -10.99 7.33
N ALA A 18 -16.04 -9.92 7.03
CA ALA A 18 -15.61 -9.59 5.66
C ALA A 18 -14.68 -10.66 5.07
N LEU A 19 -13.78 -11.24 5.89
CA LEU A 19 -12.91 -12.34 5.49
C LEU A 19 -13.70 -13.60 5.19
N ASN A 20 -14.63 -14.00 6.06
CA ASN A 20 -15.49 -15.16 5.85
C ASN A 20 -16.29 -15.04 4.55
N GLU A 21 -16.80 -13.86 4.25
CA GLU A 21 -17.50 -13.61 3.00
C GLU A 21 -16.57 -13.71 1.78
N ALA A 22 -15.34 -13.19 1.88
CA ALA A 22 -14.32 -13.30 0.84
C ALA A 22 -13.99 -14.76 0.54
N GLN A 23 -13.86 -15.60 1.57
CA GLN A 23 -13.62 -17.04 1.44
C GLN A 23 -14.82 -17.75 0.79
N ARG A 24 -16.03 -17.43 1.23
CA ARG A 24 -17.27 -18.00 0.67
C ARG A 24 -17.43 -17.71 -0.83
N LEU A 25 -17.01 -16.52 -1.28
CA LEU A 25 -17.05 -16.10 -2.68
C LEU A 25 -15.83 -16.54 -3.51
N GLY A 26 -14.84 -17.17 -2.88
CA GLY A 26 -13.61 -17.62 -3.54
C GLY A 26 -12.64 -16.49 -3.88
N PHE A 27 -12.71 -15.35 -3.18
CA PHE A 27 -11.77 -14.23 -3.28
C PHE A 27 -10.63 -14.30 -2.26
N ALA A 28 -10.75 -15.17 -1.26
CA ALA A 28 -9.69 -15.52 -0.34
C ALA A 28 -9.62 -17.04 -0.20
N GLU A 29 -8.43 -17.57 0.00
CA GLU A 29 -8.19 -19.01 0.19
C GLU A 29 -8.64 -19.49 1.58
N ALA A 30 -8.68 -20.82 1.80
CA ALA A 30 -9.00 -21.41 3.11
C ALA A 30 -7.96 -21.02 4.17
N ASP A 31 -6.67 -20.98 3.78
CA ASP A 31 -5.63 -20.30 4.54
C ASP A 31 -5.43 -18.91 3.93
N PRO A 32 -5.97 -17.84 4.51
CA PRO A 32 -5.93 -16.51 3.93
C PRO A 32 -4.64 -15.74 4.20
N THR A 33 -3.63 -16.36 4.81
CA THR A 33 -2.40 -15.68 5.26
C THR A 33 -1.76 -14.88 4.13
N ASP A 34 -1.56 -15.47 2.95
CA ASP A 34 -0.99 -14.77 1.80
C ASP A 34 -1.82 -13.54 1.38
N ASP A 35 -3.15 -13.63 1.51
CA ASP A 35 -4.09 -12.58 1.13
C ASP A 35 -4.13 -11.42 2.13
N VAL A 36 -4.11 -11.72 3.43
CA VAL A 36 -4.32 -10.72 4.48
C VAL A 36 -3.01 -10.14 5.02
N GLU A 37 -1.93 -10.91 5.02
CA GLU A 37 -0.62 -10.43 5.46
C GLU A 37 0.19 -9.75 4.33
N GLY A 38 -0.38 -9.64 3.12
CA GLY A 38 0.21 -8.88 2.03
C GLY A 38 1.29 -9.62 1.24
N ILE A 39 1.47 -10.91 1.46
CA ILE A 39 2.52 -11.73 0.83
C ILE A 39 2.26 -11.87 -0.68
N ASP A 40 1.01 -12.12 -1.08
CA ASP A 40 0.62 -12.15 -2.50
C ASP A 40 0.87 -10.79 -3.18
N ALA A 41 0.52 -9.70 -2.52
CA ALA A 41 0.81 -8.35 -3.02
C ALA A 41 2.31 -8.11 -3.15
N ALA A 42 3.12 -8.59 -2.21
CA ALA A 42 4.58 -8.46 -2.28
C ALA A 42 5.19 -9.24 -3.46
N ARG A 43 4.71 -10.45 -3.75
CA ARG A 43 5.11 -11.20 -4.96
C ARG A 43 4.79 -10.40 -6.23
N LYS A 44 3.63 -9.75 -6.28
CA LYS A 44 3.25 -8.88 -7.40
C LYS A 44 4.14 -7.65 -7.51
N VAL A 45 4.52 -7.03 -6.39
CA VAL A 45 5.49 -5.91 -6.37
C VAL A 45 6.85 -6.33 -6.90
N VAL A 46 7.35 -7.51 -6.51
CA VAL A 46 8.61 -8.06 -7.05
C VAL A 46 8.55 -8.16 -8.57
N ILE A 47 7.48 -8.74 -9.12
CA ILE A 47 7.30 -8.90 -10.57
C ILE A 47 7.19 -7.55 -11.28
N THR A 48 6.34 -6.66 -10.77
CA THR A 48 6.12 -5.35 -11.40
C THR A 48 7.35 -4.45 -11.31
N SER A 49 8.10 -4.49 -10.21
CA SER A 49 9.37 -3.78 -10.07
C SER A 49 10.42 -4.30 -11.06
N TYR A 50 10.50 -5.62 -11.26
CA TYR A 50 11.38 -6.18 -12.29
C TYR A 50 11.01 -5.67 -13.70
N LEU A 51 9.73 -5.71 -14.04
CA LEU A 51 9.23 -5.24 -15.35
C LEU A 51 9.48 -3.74 -15.57
N SER A 52 9.34 -2.93 -14.50
CA SER A 52 9.48 -1.47 -14.59
C SER A 52 10.94 -1.02 -14.56
N PHE A 53 11.79 -1.66 -13.76
CA PHE A 53 13.13 -1.17 -13.45
C PHE A 53 14.25 -2.10 -13.96
N ASN A 54 13.89 -3.27 -14.52
CA ASN A 54 14.84 -4.32 -14.92
C ASN A 54 15.79 -4.70 -13.77
N GLN A 55 15.27 -4.81 -12.56
CA GLN A 55 16.01 -5.16 -11.35
C GLN A 55 15.35 -6.29 -10.59
N VAL A 56 16.12 -7.30 -10.21
CA VAL A 56 15.64 -8.42 -9.40
C VAL A 56 15.62 -8.03 -7.94
N ILE A 57 14.44 -8.05 -7.34
CA ILE A 57 14.23 -7.87 -5.91
C ILE A 57 13.85 -9.23 -5.31
N LYS A 58 14.40 -9.58 -4.16
CA LYS A 58 13.98 -10.79 -3.44
C LYS A 58 12.75 -10.47 -2.58
N LEU A 59 11.85 -11.43 -2.43
CA LEU A 59 10.65 -11.26 -1.59
C LEU A 59 11.01 -10.87 -0.14
N ASN A 60 12.10 -11.41 0.40
CA ASN A 60 12.56 -11.11 1.76
C ASN A 60 13.08 -9.67 1.93
N ASP A 61 13.31 -8.97 0.84
CA ASP A 61 13.79 -7.59 0.84
C ASP A 61 12.63 -6.58 0.71
N VAL A 62 11.40 -7.07 0.54
CA VAL A 62 10.19 -6.24 0.52
C VAL A 62 9.72 -6.01 1.97
N TYR A 63 9.52 -4.75 2.34
CA TYR A 63 8.83 -4.45 3.61
C TYR A 63 7.37 -4.86 3.49
N ILE A 64 6.88 -5.73 4.36
CA ILE A 64 5.51 -6.26 4.28
C ILE A 64 4.79 -6.04 5.60
N LYS A 65 3.63 -5.37 5.52
CA LYS A 65 2.65 -5.24 6.61
C LYS A 65 1.26 -5.54 6.06
N GLY A 66 0.58 -6.51 6.67
CA GLY A 66 -0.76 -6.93 6.28
C GLY A 66 -1.87 -6.01 6.79
N ILE A 67 -3.11 -6.42 6.50
CA ILE A 67 -4.34 -5.70 6.92
C ILE A 67 -5.00 -6.28 8.15
N SER A 68 -4.49 -7.36 8.72
CA SER A 68 -5.07 -8.08 9.87
C SER A 68 -5.27 -7.19 11.11
N GLU A 69 -4.43 -6.19 11.29
CA GLU A 69 -4.56 -5.20 12.35
C GLU A 69 -5.46 -4.01 12.02
N THR A 70 -5.96 -3.90 10.77
CA THR A 70 -6.82 -2.79 10.35
C THR A 70 -8.23 -2.99 10.88
N THR A 71 -8.72 -2.06 11.68
CA THR A 71 -10.05 -2.14 12.28
C THR A 71 -11.08 -1.34 11.49
N LEU A 72 -12.37 -1.67 11.66
CA LEU A 72 -13.47 -0.88 11.10
C LEU A 72 -13.39 0.59 11.53
N ASP A 73 -13.04 0.84 12.78
CA ASP A 73 -12.87 2.20 13.29
C ASP A 73 -11.78 2.98 12.55
N ASP A 74 -10.66 2.35 12.19
CA ASP A 74 -9.60 3.01 11.40
C ASP A 74 -10.14 3.43 10.04
N ILE A 75 -10.92 2.55 9.40
CA ILE A 75 -11.55 2.79 8.10
C ILE A 75 -12.55 3.96 8.19
N LEU A 76 -13.40 3.97 9.20
CA LEU A 76 -14.42 5.02 9.39
C LEU A 76 -13.78 6.39 9.73
N VAL A 77 -12.69 6.39 10.48
CA VAL A 77 -11.95 7.62 10.78
C VAL A 77 -11.24 8.14 9.52
N ALA A 78 -10.58 7.26 8.77
CA ALA A 78 -9.97 7.63 7.50
C ALA A 78 -11.01 8.23 6.54
N ASP A 79 -12.20 7.64 6.46
CA ASP A 79 -13.29 8.14 5.63
C ASP A 79 -13.75 9.56 6.03
N LYS A 80 -13.89 9.83 7.33
CA LYS A 80 -14.22 11.17 7.85
C LYS A 80 -13.16 12.21 7.52
N LEU A 81 -11.89 11.81 7.42
CA LEU A 81 -10.75 12.66 7.05
C LEU A 81 -10.57 12.79 5.52
N GLY A 82 -11.43 12.17 4.72
CA GLY A 82 -11.38 12.26 3.25
C GLY A 82 -10.52 11.20 2.57
N TYR A 83 -10.20 10.11 3.26
CA TYR A 83 -9.32 9.04 2.76
C TYR A 83 -10.02 7.69 2.73
N LYS A 84 -9.44 6.74 1.99
CA LYS A 84 -9.73 5.31 2.07
C LYS A 84 -8.46 4.55 2.45
N ILE A 85 -8.56 3.52 3.27
CA ILE A 85 -7.46 2.60 3.55
C ILE A 85 -7.44 1.52 2.47
N LYS A 86 -6.28 1.34 1.84
CA LYS A 86 -6.00 0.30 0.85
C LYS A 86 -4.71 -0.42 1.21
N LEU A 87 -4.58 -1.71 0.86
CA LEU A 87 -3.27 -2.36 0.87
C LEU A 87 -2.54 -1.99 -0.41
N ILE A 88 -1.48 -1.21 -0.29
CA ILE A 88 -0.71 -0.72 -1.42
C ILE A 88 0.64 -1.42 -1.48
N GLY A 89 0.91 -2.06 -2.62
CA GLY A 89 2.25 -2.48 -2.99
C GLY A 89 2.94 -1.38 -3.78
N LYS A 90 4.13 -0.99 -3.36
CA LYS A 90 4.89 0.12 -3.93
C LYS A 90 6.28 -0.34 -4.37
N GLY A 91 6.67 0.02 -5.57
CA GLY A 91 8.04 -0.09 -6.06
C GLY A 91 8.52 1.30 -6.51
N ILE A 92 9.63 1.77 -5.98
CA ILE A 92 10.22 3.07 -6.30
C ILE A 92 11.66 2.86 -6.74
N TYR A 93 12.07 3.51 -7.83
CA TYR A 93 13.44 3.52 -8.31
C TYR A 93 14.00 4.93 -8.23
N GLU A 94 14.93 5.12 -7.33
CA GLU A 94 15.60 6.42 -7.14
C GLU A 94 17.10 6.23 -6.88
N HIS A 95 17.93 7.13 -7.40
CA HIS A 95 19.38 7.15 -7.19
C HIS A 95 20.09 5.80 -7.48
N GLY A 96 19.56 5.02 -8.43
CA GLY A 96 20.12 3.71 -8.77
C GLY A 96 19.71 2.56 -7.85
N LYS A 97 18.84 2.79 -6.89
CA LYS A 97 18.33 1.79 -5.93
C LYS A 97 16.83 1.59 -6.10
N VAL A 98 16.36 0.40 -5.79
CA VAL A 98 14.91 0.08 -5.74
C VAL A 98 14.49 -0.05 -4.29
N HIS A 99 13.36 0.55 -3.96
CA HIS A 99 12.63 0.27 -2.74
C HIS A 99 11.33 -0.45 -3.06
N ALA A 100 10.97 -1.43 -2.23
CA ALA A 100 9.73 -2.16 -2.36
C ALA A 100 9.05 -2.32 -1.00
N SER A 101 7.77 -1.98 -0.93
CA SER A 101 6.95 -2.15 0.26
C SER A 101 5.54 -2.61 -0.08
N VAL A 102 4.88 -3.24 0.90
CA VAL A 102 3.45 -3.54 0.90
C VAL A 102 2.91 -3.23 2.28
N GLU A 103 1.98 -2.30 2.36
CA GLU A 103 1.43 -1.87 3.64
C GLU A 103 0.06 -1.19 3.50
N PRO A 104 -0.77 -1.21 4.57
CA PRO A 104 -1.99 -0.41 4.61
C PRO A 104 -1.63 1.07 4.46
N THR A 105 -2.25 1.71 3.48
CA THR A 105 -1.97 3.10 3.12
C THR A 105 -3.28 3.87 2.99
N LEU A 106 -3.30 5.09 3.48
CA LEU A 106 -4.42 6.00 3.26
C LEU A 106 -4.29 6.65 1.89
N ILE A 107 -5.30 6.48 1.06
CA ILE A 107 -5.41 7.08 -0.27
C ILE A 107 -6.47 8.18 -0.23
N HIS A 108 -6.09 9.41 -0.62
CA HIS A 108 -7.05 10.51 -0.70
C HIS A 108 -8.19 10.16 -1.66
N LYS A 109 -9.43 10.51 -1.33
CA LYS A 109 -10.63 10.12 -2.11
C LYS A 109 -10.63 10.64 -3.55
N SER A 110 -9.87 11.70 -3.85
CA SER A 110 -9.71 12.20 -5.23
C SER A 110 -8.71 11.41 -6.08
N HIS A 111 -7.88 10.57 -5.46
CA HIS A 111 -6.90 9.77 -6.18
C HIS A 111 -7.58 8.57 -6.87
N GLN A 112 -7.15 8.22 -8.08
CA GLN A 112 -7.75 7.15 -8.88
C GLN A 112 -7.78 5.79 -8.17
N LEU A 113 -6.74 5.45 -7.42
CA LEU A 113 -6.68 4.21 -6.64
C LEU A 113 -7.77 4.12 -5.55
N ALA A 114 -8.31 5.24 -5.07
CA ALA A 114 -9.38 5.24 -4.09
C ALA A 114 -10.70 4.65 -4.62
N SER A 115 -10.91 4.66 -5.94
CA SER A 115 -12.11 4.11 -6.59
C SER A 115 -12.03 2.61 -6.90
N VAL A 116 -10.88 1.98 -6.65
CA VAL A 116 -10.67 0.54 -6.91
C VAL A 116 -11.27 -0.27 -5.76
N ASP A 117 -12.47 -0.78 -5.93
CA ASP A 117 -13.22 -1.47 -4.89
C ASP A 117 -13.47 -2.96 -5.24
N ASN A 118 -13.85 -3.78 -4.27
CA ASN A 118 -14.22 -5.20 -4.35
C ASN A 118 -13.08 -6.08 -4.93
N GLU A 119 -13.40 -6.93 -5.92
CA GLU A 119 -12.47 -7.84 -6.59
C GLU A 119 -11.58 -7.15 -7.64
N TYR A 120 -11.74 -5.86 -7.84
CA TYR A 120 -10.91 -5.12 -8.78
C TYR A 120 -9.54 -4.78 -8.21
N ASN A 121 -8.54 -4.82 -9.08
CA ASN A 121 -7.17 -4.41 -8.80
C ASN A 121 -6.73 -3.34 -9.79
N ALA A 122 -5.72 -2.58 -9.40
CA ALA A 122 -5.07 -1.62 -10.28
C ALA A 122 -3.57 -1.64 -10.09
N ILE A 123 -2.85 -1.35 -11.18
CA ILE A 123 -1.43 -0.99 -11.16
C ILE A 123 -1.36 0.46 -11.62
N TYR A 124 -0.82 1.32 -10.76
CA TYR A 124 -0.64 2.74 -11.04
C TYR A 124 0.85 3.00 -11.24
N VAL A 125 1.18 3.56 -12.39
CA VAL A 125 2.57 3.80 -12.82
C VAL A 125 2.77 5.29 -13.01
N ILE A 126 3.76 5.84 -12.36
CA ILE A 126 4.20 7.22 -12.54
C ILE A 126 5.48 7.17 -13.38
N GLY A 127 5.36 7.56 -14.64
CA GLY A 127 6.49 7.61 -15.57
C GLY A 127 6.99 9.04 -15.74
N ASP A 128 8.29 9.21 -15.89
CA ASP A 128 8.94 10.52 -16.07
C ASP A 128 8.48 11.27 -17.32
N ALA A 129 8.17 10.54 -18.38
CA ALA A 129 7.75 11.13 -19.67
C ALA A 129 6.24 11.08 -19.89
N VAL A 130 5.57 9.96 -19.50
CA VAL A 130 4.14 9.76 -19.75
C VAL A 130 3.27 10.29 -18.61
N GLY A 131 3.86 10.52 -17.43
CA GLY A 131 3.11 10.83 -16.23
C GLY A 131 2.33 9.64 -15.69
N ASP A 132 1.13 9.89 -15.19
CA ASP A 132 0.30 8.91 -14.51
C ASP A 132 -0.43 8.00 -15.49
N THR A 133 -0.28 6.69 -15.29
CA THR A 133 -0.96 5.65 -16.06
C THR A 133 -1.54 4.60 -15.11
N MET A 134 -2.76 4.16 -15.36
CA MET A 134 -3.41 3.14 -14.54
C MET A 134 -3.92 1.98 -15.39
N PHE A 135 -3.54 0.76 -14.99
CA PHE A 135 -4.12 -0.49 -15.49
C PHE A 135 -5.14 -0.98 -14.45
N TYR A 136 -6.37 -1.19 -14.88
CA TYR A 136 -7.49 -1.53 -14.00
C TYR A 136 -8.24 -2.74 -14.54
N GLY A 137 -8.56 -3.69 -13.66
CA GLY A 137 -9.30 -4.88 -14.05
C GLY A 137 -9.58 -5.81 -12.88
N LYS A 138 -10.28 -6.91 -13.17
CA LYS A 138 -10.52 -7.97 -12.18
C LYS A 138 -9.22 -8.71 -11.87
N GLY A 139 -8.83 -8.75 -10.61
CA GLY A 139 -7.65 -9.46 -10.13
C GLY A 139 -7.90 -10.90 -9.73
N ALA A 140 -9.18 -11.31 -9.60
CA ALA A 140 -9.59 -12.65 -9.20
C ALA A 140 -10.83 -13.10 -9.98
N GLY A 141 -11.10 -14.43 -9.95
CA GLY A 141 -12.23 -15.06 -10.62
C GLY A 141 -11.80 -15.94 -11.77
N SER A 142 -12.53 -17.05 -11.98
CA SER A 142 -12.19 -18.11 -12.94
C SER A 142 -12.04 -17.62 -14.39
N LEU A 143 -12.91 -16.72 -14.84
CA LEU A 143 -12.85 -16.18 -16.20
C LEU A 143 -11.67 -15.22 -16.40
N ALA A 144 -11.37 -14.37 -15.39
CA ALA A 144 -10.23 -13.45 -15.45
C ALA A 144 -8.92 -14.23 -15.51
N THR A 145 -8.75 -15.22 -14.63
CA THR A 145 -7.57 -16.10 -14.61
C THR A 145 -7.46 -16.93 -15.88
N GLY A 146 -8.56 -17.54 -16.33
CA GLY A 146 -8.58 -18.33 -17.58
C GLY A 146 -8.21 -17.49 -18.79
N SER A 147 -8.71 -16.26 -18.89
CA SER A 147 -8.35 -15.31 -19.96
C SER A 147 -6.85 -14.98 -19.97
N ALA A 148 -6.26 -14.75 -18.81
CA ALA A 148 -4.82 -14.47 -18.71
C ALA A 148 -3.99 -15.68 -19.16
N VAL A 149 -4.32 -16.89 -18.67
CA VAL A 149 -3.63 -18.13 -19.07
C VAL A 149 -3.71 -18.36 -20.58
N VAL A 150 -4.90 -18.21 -21.17
CA VAL A 150 -5.07 -18.37 -22.62
C VAL A 150 -4.28 -17.33 -23.40
N SER A 151 -4.26 -16.08 -22.95
CA SER A 151 -3.45 -15.02 -23.56
C SER A 151 -1.95 -15.37 -23.55
N ASP A 152 -1.44 -15.86 -22.43
CA ASP A 152 -0.04 -16.26 -22.31
C ASP A 152 0.29 -17.46 -23.20
N LEU A 153 -0.59 -18.46 -23.29
CA LEU A 153 -0.42 -19.60 -24.19
C LEU A 153 -0.37 -19.16 -25.67
N LEU A 154 -1.23 -18.22 -26.06
CA LEU A 154 -1.21 -17.68 -27.42
C LEU A 154 0.07 -16.90 -27.70
N ASN A 155 0.55 -16.08 -26.77
CA ASN A 155 1.81 -15.35 -26.90
C ASN A 155 3.02 -16.31 -27.03
N VAL A 156 3.05 -17.36 -26.22
CA VAL A 156 4.11 -18.39 -26.29
C VAL A 156 4.05 -19.12 -27.63
N SER A 157 2.84 -19.47 -28.12
CA SER A 157 2.69 -20.12 -29.44
C SER A 157 3.20 -19.26 -30.58
N LEU A 158 2.83 -17.96 -30.60
CA LEU A 158 3.32 -17.00 -31.59
C LEU A 158 4.85 -16.81 -31.52
N PHE A 159 5.42 -16.85 -30.32
CA PHE A 159 6.87 -16.80 -30.14
C PHE A 159 7.58 -17.98 -30.79
N PHE A 160 7.07 -19.21 -30.62
CA PHE A 160 7.63 -20.39 -31.26
C PHE A 160 7.45 -20.37 -32.79
N GLU A 161 6.31 -19.92 -33.31
CA GLU A 161 6.06 -19.82 -34.76
C GLU A 161 6.94 -18.78 -35.45
N SER A 162 7.32 -17.70 -34.74
CA SER A 162 8.13 -16.62 -35.30
C SER A 162 9.62 -16.96 -35.46
N ASN A 163 10.08 -18.15 -35.07
CA ASN A 163 11.50 -18.54 -35.03
C ASN A 163 12.40 -17.55 -34.23
N LEU A 164 11.82 -16.73 -33.37
CA LEU A 164 12.54 -15.89 -32.44
C LEU A 164 13.08 -16.75 -31.29
N HIS A 165 14.26 -17.32 -31.47
CA HIS A 165 14.87 -18.23 -30.49
C HIS A 165 15.51 -17.49 -29.30
N THR A 166 15.45 -16.17 -29.27
CA THR A 166 15.97 -15.34 -28.17
C THR A 166 14.84 -14.55 -27.55
N LEU A 167 14.69 -14.65 -26.24
CA LEU A 167 13.86 -13.73 -25.48
C LEU A 167 14.32 -12.30 -25.72
N PRO A 168 13.39 -11.32 -25.81
CA PRO A 168 13.80 -9.92 -25.85
C PRO A 168 14.77 -9.59 -24.69
N PRO A 169 15.76 -8.70 -24.90
CA PRO A 169 16.82 -8.44 -23.91
C PRO A 169 16.32 -8.06 -22.50
N HIS A 170 15.11 -7.54 -22.41
CA HIS A 170 14.46 -7.21 -21.14
C HIS A 170 13.91 -8.43 -20.38
N PHE A 171 13.88 -9.61 -20.98
CA PHE A 171 13.58 -10.88 -20.31
C PHE A 171 14.84 -11.68 -19.90
N GLU A 172 16.03 -11.22 -20.25
CA GLU A 172 17.24 -11.79 -19.70
C GLU A 172 17.35 -11.41 -18.22
N LEU A 173 17.16 -12.40 -17.35
CA LEU A 173 17.44 -12.27 -15.92
C LEU A 173 18.95 -11.97 -15.77
N LYS A 174 19.31 -10.70 -15.69
CA LYS A 174 20.66 -10.30 -15.30
C LYS A 174 20.82 -10.57 -13.81
N THR A 175 21.12 -11.81 -13.46
CA THR A 175 21.29 -12.28 -12.09
C THR A 175 22.45 -11.61 -11.34
N ASP A 176 23.35 -10.92 -12.07
CA ASP A 176 24.55 -10.29 -11.51
C ASP A 176 24.37 -8.81 -11.08
N GLN A 177 23.18 -8.26 -11.21
CA GLN A 177 22.89 -6.88 -10.78
C GLN A 177 21.89 -6.85 -9.62
N THR A 178 22.24 -7.48 -8.50
CA THR A 178 21.68 -7.09 -7.21
C THR A 178 22.21 -5.69 -6.88
N LYS A 179 21.56 -4.65 -7.37
CA LYS A 179 21.83 -3.30 -6.85
C LYS A 179 21.38 -3.28 -5.39
N GLU A 180 22.11 -2.56 -4.56
CA GLU A 180 21.77 -2.39 -3.16
C GLU A 180 20.31 -1.88 -3.06
N LEU A 181 19.49 -2.62 -2.31
CA LEU A 181 18.15 -2.19 -1.97
C LEU A 181 18.25 -1.01 -1.02
N MET A 182 17.33 -0.07 -1.20
CA MET A 182 17.17 1.01 -0.27
C MET A 182 16.38 0.46 0.94
N ASP A 183 16.90 0.63 2.14
CA ASP A 183 16.15 0.25 3.33
C ASP A 183 14.94 1.19 3.56
N HIS A 184 13.96 0.71 4.32
CA HIS A 184 12.72 1.44 4.55
C HIS A 184 12.94 2.79 5.25
N GLU A 185 13.97 2.90 6.09
CA GLU A 185 14.34 4.16 6.74
C GLU A 185 14.94 5.18 5.76
N HIS A 186 15.65 4.72 4.72
CA HIS A 186 16.22 5.59 3.69
C HIS A 186 15.17 6.19 2.76
N LEU A 187 14.04 5.51 2.54
CA LEU A 187 12.92 6.09 1.80
C LEU A 187 12.35 7.32 2.49
N VAL A 188 12.33 7.28 3.82
CA VAL A 188 11.86 8.39 4.63
C VAL A 188 12.72 9.64 4.41
N THR A 189 13.96 9.50 3.94
CA THR A 189 14.87 10.64 3.69
C THR A 189 14.85 11.18 2.26
N LEU A 190 14.24 10.49 1.31
CA LEU A 190 14.33 10.84 -0.12
C LEU A 190 13.11 11.58 -0.67
N GLN A 191 11.94 11.41 -0.11
CA GLN A 191 10.78 12.22 -0.46
C GLN A 191 10.78 13.50 0.37
N GLU A 192 10.73 14.65 -0.25
CA GLU A 192 10.87 15.95 0.40
C GLU A 192 9.85 16.23 1.51
N LYS A 193 8.73 15.50 1.61
CA LYS A 193 7.75 15.58 2.72
C LYS A 193 6.74 14.44 2.69
N TYR A 194 6.65 13.72 3.79
CA TYR A 194 5.71 12.62 3.98
C TYR A 194 4.40 13.06 4.62
N SER A 195 3.40 12.23 4.44
CA SER A 195 2.14 12.34 5.17
C SER A 195 1.83 11.02 5.86
N TYR A 196 1.37 11.11 7.12
CA TYR A 196 1.09 9.96 7.94
C TYR A 196 -0.28 10.07 8.59
N PHE A 197 -1.01 8.96 8.58
CA PHE A 197 -2.13 8.75 9.47
C PHE A 197 -1.62 8.16 10.77
N VAL A 198 -2.00 8.79 11.88
CA VAL A 198 -1.60 8.35 13.21
C VAL A 198 -2.84 8.05 14.06
N VAL A 199 -2.77 6.97 14.83
CA VAL A 199 -3.73 6.67 15.90
C VAL A 199 -2.98 6.71 17.21
N VAL A 200 -3.41 7.56 18.13
CA VAL A 200 -2.74 7.78 19.40
C VAL A 200 -3.70 7.54 20.57
N ASN A 201 -3.14 7.02 21.67
CA ASN A 201 -3.82 6.91 22.95
C ASN A 201 -3.31 8.02 23.89
N SER A 202 -4.21 8.80 24.47
CA SER A 202 -3.85 9.86 25.38
C SER A 202 -5.02 10.23 26.30
N SER A 203 -4.71 10.50 27.56
CA SER A 203 -5.65 11.08 28.52
C SER A 203 -5.82 12.59 28.37
N GLU A 204 -5.01 13.22 27.50
CA GLU A 204 -5.03 14.67 27.28
C GLU A 204 -6.22 15.09 26.40
N THR A 205 -6.56 16.36 26.43
CA THR A 205 -7.60 16.92 25.57
C THR A 205 -7.12 17.04 24.12
N LEU A 206 -8.07 17.07 23.17
CA LEU A 206 -7.75 17.25 21.75
C LEU A 206 -6.89 18.49 21.49
N ASP A 207 -7.17 19.61 22.16
CA ASP A 207 -6.43 20.85 21.98
C ASP A 207 -4.97 20.70 22.44
N LYS A 208 -4.77 19.99 23.56
CA LYS A 208 -3.42 19.73 24.08
C LYS A 208 -2.64 18.79 23.20
N ILE A 209 -3.28 17.78 22.63
CA ILE A 209 -2.65 16.89 21.62
C ILE A 209 -2.23 17.69 20.39
N LYS A 210 -3.09 18.60 19.92
CA LYS A 210 -2.75 19.52 18.82
C LYS A 210 -1.54 20.42 19.14
N GLU A 211 -1.44 20.93 20.35
CA GLU A 211 -0.28 21.70 20.80
C GLU A 211 0.99 20.86 20.84
N ILE A 212 0.92 19.62 21.34
CA ILE A 212 2.06 18.70 21.40
C ILE A 212 2.55 18.39 19.98
N ILE A 213 1.65 18.07 19.04
CA ILE A 213 2.02 17.82 17.65
C ILE A 213 2.69 19.04 17.04
N LYS A 214 2.11 20.22 17.21
CA LYS A 214 2.65 21.48 16.71
C LYS A 214 4.04 21.79 17.25
N SER A 215 4.29 21.47 18.50
CA SER A 215 5.57 21.75 19.17
C SER A 215 6.66 20.75 18.81
N ASN A 216 6.32 19.48 18.59
CA ASN A 216 7.26 18.39 18.37
C ASN A 216 7.47 18.00 16.90
N LEU A 217 6.62 18.51 16.01
CA LEU A 217 6.73 18.35 14.56
C LEU A 217 6.73 19.73 13.87
N PRO A 218 7.75 20.56 14.09
CA PRO A 218 7.77 21.96 13.66
C PRO A 218 7.76 22.13 12.13
N PHE A 219 8.13 21.10 11.40
CA PHE A 219 8.21 21.13 9.93
C PHE A 219 6.97 20.57 9.24
N HIS A 220 5.91 20.21 9.99
CA HIS A 220 4.65 19.75 9.37
C HIS A 220 3.98 20.88 8.58
N LYS A 221 3.37 20.50 7.44
CA LYS A 221 2.62 21.43 6.59
C LYS A 221 1.21 21.66 7.12
N SER A 222 0.53 20.59 7.49
CA SER A 222 -0.80 20.63 8.11
C SER A 222 -1.04 19.37 8.93
N PHE A 223 -2.01 19.44 9.82
CA PHE A 223 -2.53 18.24 10.48
C PHE A 223 -4.02 18.40 10.75
N ASP A 224 -4.75 17.29 10.63
CA ASP A 224 -6.16 17.18 10.98
C ASP A 224 -6.34 15.97 11.88
N ILE A 225 -6.77 16.22 13.13
CA ILE A 225 -6.93 15.20 14.17
C ILE A 225 -8.31 15.30 14.78
N ILE A 226 -8.96 14.16 14.87
CA ILE A 226 -10.30 14.03 15.47
C ILE A 226 -10.27 13.08 16.67
N LYS A 227 -11.16 13.31 17.61
CA LYS A 227 -11.41 12.39 18.72
C LYS A 227 -12.12 11.15 18.20
N ARG A 228 -11.60 9.97 18.52
CA ARG A 228 -12.14 8.68 18.14
C ARG A 228 -13.04 8.10 19.24
N ASN A 229 -12.52 8.12 20.48
CA ASN A 229 -13.26 7.74 21.71
C ASN A 229 -12.67 8.52 22.90
N ASP A 230 -12.95 8.09 24.14
CA ASP A 230 -12.56 8.85 25.33
C ASP A 230 -11.06 9.03 25.50
N THR A 231 -10.26 8.08 25.04
CA THR A 231 -8.79 8.09 25.19
C THR A 231 -8.03 8.01 23.89
N THR A 232 -8.70 7.83 22.75
CA THR A 232 -8.01 7.70 21.47
C THR A 232 -8.36 8.80 20.49
N TYR A 233 -7.35 9.23 19.76
CA TYR A 233 -7.44 10.23 18.70
C TYR A 233 -6.82 9.69 17.44
N ALA A 234 -7.29 10.13 16.29
CA ALA A 234 -6.70 9.74 15.02
C ALA A 234 -6.71 10.92 14.05
N GLY A 235 -5.70 10.98 13.20
CA GLY A 235 -5.60 12.08 12.25
C GLY A 235 -4.51 11.91 11.22
N VAL A 236 -4.47 12.84 10.27
CA VAL A 236 -3.47 12.93 9.23
C VAL A 236 -2.54 14.10 9.51
N ILE A 237 -1.24 13.84 9.46
CA ILE A 237 -0.17 14.83 9.57
C ILE A 237 0.55 14.87 8.24
N THR A 238 0.63 16.03 7.60
CA THR A 238 1.23 16.18 6.27
C THR A 238 2.52 16.98 6.30
N GLY A 239 3.42 16.70 5.35
CA GLY A 239 4.60 17.50 5.13
C GLY A 239 5.65 17.36 6.21
N VAL A 240 5.82 16.20 6.82
CA VAL A 240 6.87 15.88 7.78
C VAL A 240 8.07 15.23 7.09
N ASP A 241 9.27 15.51 7.57
CA ASP A 241 10.52 15.01 6.98
C ASP A 241 10.86 13.59 7.47
N VAL A 242 10.23 13.15 8.56
CA VAL A 242 10.45 11.83 9.18
C VAL A 242 9.14 11.28 9.74
N SER A 243 9.08 9.96 9.98
CA SER A 243 7.94 9.37 10.67
C SER A 243 7.69 10.08 12.02
N PRO A 244 6.44 10.47 12.32
CA PRO A 244 6.11 11.18 13.55
C PRO A 244 6.27 10.32 14.80
N GLU A 245 6.50 9.02 14.65
CA GLU A 245 6.48 8.04 15.73
C GLU A 245 7.48 8.34 16.86
N GLN A 246 8.74 8.56 16.52
CA GLN A 246 9.77 8.84 17.53
C GLN A 246 9.53 10.17 18.24
N SER A 247 9.20 11.21 17.49
CA SER A 247 8.97 12.56 18.04
C SER A 247 7.77 12.59 18.99
N LEU A 248 6.67 11.92 18.63
CA LEU A 248 5.47 11.88 19.46
C LEU A 248 5.65 10.98 20.69
N LYS A 249 6.36 9.85 20.58
CA LYS A 249 6.71 9.01 21.73
C LYS A 249 7.59 9.77 22.73
N GLN A 250 8.58 10.53 22.27
CA GLN A 250 9.41 11.37 23.15
C GLN A 250 8.61 12.48 23.85
N ALA A 251 7.54 12.96 23.21
CA ALA A 251 6.60 13.91 23.79
C ALA A 251 5.57 13.28 24.75
N GLY A 252 5.67 11.98 25.03
CA GLY A 252 4.79 11.26 25.95
C GLY A 252 3.44 10.84 25.36
N ILE A 253 3.31 10.86 24.04
CA ILE A 253 2.12 10.35 23.34
C ILE A 253 2.32 8.88 23.01
N ASP A 254 1.39 8.04 23.45
CA ASP A 254 1.35 6.63 23.11
C ASP A 254 0.74 6.43 21.71
N ILE A 255 1.57 5.93 20.78
CA ILE A 255 1.16 5.69 19.41
C ILE A 255 0.69 4.26 19.25
N ILE A 256 -0.55 4.09 18.82
CA ILE A 256 -1.15 2.78 18.55
C ILE A 256 -0.84 2.33 17.13
N LYS A 257 -0.98 3.23 16.13
CA LYS A 257 -0.79 2.91 14.70
C LYS A 257 -0.24 4.10 13.93
N VAL A 258 0.57 3.78 12.93
CA VAL A 258 1.01 4.71 11.89
C VAL A 258 0.83 4.05 10.53
N TYR A 259 0.21 4.76 9.59
CA TYR A 259 0.09 4.36 8.20
C TYR A 259 0.57 5.49 7.28
N PRO A 260 1.24 5.19 6.17
CA PRO A 260 1.54 6.20 5.15
C PRO A 260 0.27 6.75 4.50
N VAL A 261 0.36 7.94 3.94
CA VAL A 261 -0.72 8.63 3.23
C VAL A 261 -0.23 9.02 1.85
N GLU A 262 -1.01 8.73 0.83
CA GLU A 262 -0.70 9.03 -0.57
C GLU A 262 -1.77 9.93 -1.21
N GLY A 263 -1.39 10.69 -2.24
CA GLY A 263 -2.30 11.52 -3.00
C GLY A 263 -2.70 12.82 -2.29
N VAL A 264 -1.80 13.40 -1.47
CA VAL A 264 -2.01 14.65 -0.74
C VAL A 264 -1.29 15.80 -1.42
#